data_52037c6d1d055a33257a954d9afb1197
#
_entry.id   52037c6d1d055a33257a954d9afb1197
#
_cell.length_a   1.000
_cell.length_b   1.000
_cell.length_c   1.000
_cell.angle_alpha   90.00
_cell.angle_beta   90.00
_cell.angle_gamma   90.00
#
_symmetry.space_group_name_H-M   'P 1'
#
loop_
_entity.id
_entity.type
_entity.pdbx_description
1 polymer ?
#
loop_
_entity_poly.entity_id
_entity_poly.type
_entity_poly.pdbx_seq_one_letter_code
_entity_poly.pdbx_strand_id
1 'polypeptide(L)'
;MPQPTSSVIFSRREKARLRLASQGLTMRRWESAEETARAFGVMQGQDLHSVRRSLALRAKDHSDAGNIVRGYPMRNTLFAASIKDIGWITMCIRDRRKGDTELRAEVNKLIENPLSRAELKERAATALPDVPFWHVVRVAMESGHAVYSGADQLITPVDLPGLEETFNGDKVAATAELMTRYFRTHGPATLHDFAWWAKLPQRLIRPAAENLAPDIMRCGEVSQDLVSAEIVEMAEARKKQSVLLLGAFDEYILGYQ
;
A
#
# COMPACT_ATOMS: atom_id res chain seq x y z
N MET A 1 -15.52 -17.70 -8.19
CA MET A 1 -16.43 -17.54 -9.35
C MET A 1 -15.66 -16.89 -10.47
N PRO A 2 -15.90 -17.24 -11.77
CA PRO A 2 -15.25 -16.51 -12.84
C PRO A 2 -15.65 -15.04 -12.80
N GLN A 3 -14.69 -14.15 -12.94
CA GLN A 3 -14.91 -12.71 -12.97
C GLN A 3 -15.79 -12.33 -14.16
N PRO A 4 -16.72 -11.37 -14.04
CA PRO A 4 -17.49 -10.87 -15.16
C PRO A 4 -16.53 -10.37 -16.24
N THR A 5 -16.72 -10.83 -17.47
CA THR A 5 -15.88 -10.45 -18.60
C THR A 5 -16.65 -9.47 -19.48
N SER A 6 -16.05 -8.31 -19.74
CA SER A 6 -16.59 -7.33 -20.68
C SER A 6 -15.85 -7.42 -22.01
N SER A 7 -16.56 -7.28 -23.11
CA SER A 7 -15.97 -7.16 -24.46
C SER A 7 -15.27 -5.81 -24.70
N VAL A 8 -15.34 -4.90 -23.74
CA VAL A 8 -14.74 -3.56 -23.85
C VAL A 8 -13.22 -3.65 -23.88
N ILE A 9 -12.63 -3.07 -24.93
CA ILE A 9 -11.17 -2.91 -25.07
C ILE A 9 -10.86 -1.42 -24.96
N PHE A 10 -10.05 -1.05 -23.97
CA PHE A 10 -9.67 0.34 -23.77
C PHE A 10 -8.50 0.73 -24.66
N SER A 11 -8.64 1.85 -25.39
CA SER A 11 -7.51 2.55 -25.99
C SER A 11 -6.54 3.06 -24.92
N ARG A 12 -5.29 3.39 -25.31
CA ARG A 12 -4.30 4.00 -24.38
C ARG A 12 -4.84 5.24 -23.66
N ARG A 13 -5.59 6.08 -24.38
CA ARG A 13 -6.16 7.33 -23.82
C ARG A 13 -7.26 7.03 -22.81
N GLU A 14 -8.09 6.04 -23.09
CA GLU A 14 -9.13 5.61 -22.16
C GLU A 14 -8.54 4.99 -20.91
N LYS A 15 -7.53 4.11 -21.03
CA LYS A 15 -6.81 3.57 -19.86
C LYS A 15 -6.23 4.69 -18.99
N ALA A 16 -5.57 5.67 -19.57
CA ALA A 16 -5.01 6.79 -18.82
C ALA A 16 -6.11 7.58 -18.08
N ARG A 17 -7.26 7.82 -18.72
CA ARG A 17 -8.40 8.51 -18.09
C ARG A 17 -9.01 7.69 -16.96
N LEU A 18 -9.21 6.39 -17.17
CA LEU A 18 -9.73 5.49 -16.16
C LEU A 18 -8.78 5.39 -14.97
N ARG A 19 -7.48 5.31 -15.19
CA ARG A 19 -6.45 5.31 -14.13
C ARG A 19 -6.45 6.61 -13.30
N LEU A 20 -6.65 7.77 -13.93
CA LEU A 20 -6.82 9.03 -13.21
C LEU A 20 -8.10 9.02 -12.36
N ALA A 21 -9.19 8.46 -12.87
CA ALA A 21 -10.45 8.35 -12.15
C ALA A 21 -10.33 7.36 -10.98
N SER A 22 -9.79 6.16 -11.20
CA SER A 22 -9.61 5.15 -10.16
C SER A 22 -8.74 5.64 -9.02
N GLN A 23 -7.72 6.44 -9.32
CA GLN A 23 -6.86 7.04 -8.32
C GLN A 23 -7.44 8.30 -7.63
N GLY A 24 -8.68 8.69 -7.96
CA GLY A 24 -9.29 9.89 -7.37
C GLY A 24 -8.68 11.22 -7.82
N LEU A 25 -7.94 11.23 -8.93
CA LEU A 25 -7.25 12.42 -9.43
C LEU A 25 -8.12 13.30 -10.34
N THR A 26 -9.19 12.77 -10.92
CA THR A 26 -10.19 13.55 -11.65
C THR A 26 -11.26 14.12 -10.75
N MET A 27 -11.44 13.55 -9.58
CA MET A 27 -12.32 13.97 -8.50
C MET A 27 -11.83 13.33 -7.20
N ARG A 28 -11.98 14.02 -6.09
CA ARG A 28 -11.70 13.44 -4.76
C ARG A 28 -12.76 12.37 -4.46
N ARG A 29 -12.31 11.12 -4.34
CA ARG A 29 -13.22 9.98 -4.18
C ARG A 29 -13.56 9.67 -2.73
N TRP A 30 -12.61 9.88 -1.82
CA TRP A 30 -12.71 9.46 -0.43
C TRP A 30 -13.00 10.64 0.49
N GLU A 31 -13.76 10.38 1.55
CA GLU A 31 -14.14 11.44 2.50
C GLU A 31 -12.94 11.92 3.32
N SER A 32 -12.04 10.99 3.71
CA SER A 32 -10.88 11.30 4.57
C SER A 32 -9.56 10.79 4.02
N ALA A 33 -8.47 11.30 4.60
CA ALA A 33 -7.12 10.80 4.34
C ALA A 33 -6.95 9.32 4.75
N GLU A 34 -7.51 8.91 5.89
CA GLU A 34 -7.47 7.52 6.33
C GLU A 34 -8.22 6.61 5.36
N GLU A 35 -9.41 7.00 4.92
CA GLU A 35 -10.19 6.24 3.95
C GLU A 35 -9.44 6.10 2.62
N THR A 36 -8.76 7.17 2.15
CA THR A 36 -7.88 7.11 0.99
C THR A 36 -6.77 6.09 1.19
N ALA A 37 -6.03 6.16 2.29
CA ALA A 37 -4.93 5.24 2.58
C ALA A 37 -5.41 3.79 2.66
N ARG A 38 -6.58 3.54 3.25
CA ARG A 38 -7.20 2.21 3.31
C ARG A 38 -7.61 1.70 1.94
N ALA A 39 -8.19 2.56 1.09
CA ALA A 39 -8.57 2.20 -0.27
C ALA A 39 -7.38 1.74 -1.11
N PHE A 40 -6.22 2.38 -0.96
CA PHE A 40 -4.98 1.97 -1.63
C PHE A 40 -4.30 0.77 -0.98
N GLY A 41 -4.57 0.50 0.30
CA GLY A 41 -3.82 -0.43 1.13
C GLY A 41 -2.49 0.17 1.56
N VAL A 42 -1.62 0.49 0.63
CA VAL A 42 -0.37 1.24 0.84
C VAL A 42 -0.17 2.28 -0.26
N MET A 43 0.50 3.37 0.08
CA MET A 43 0.90 4.44 -0.83
C MET A 43 2.39 4.72 -0.67
N GLN A 44 3.05 5.20 -1.73
CA GLN A 44 4.49 5.54 -1.64
C GLN A 44 4.75 6.50 -0.49
N GLY A 45 5.70 6.16 0.38
CA GLY A 45 5.94 6.84 1.64
C GLY A 45 7.34 7.43 1.81
N GLN A 46 8.16 7.45 0.74
CA GLN A 46 9.56 7.86 0.80
C GLN A 46 9.72 9.32 1.24
N ASP A 47 8.83 10.20 0.77
CA ASP A 47 8.81 11.61 1.13
C ASP A 47 7.47 11.97 1.79
N LEU A 48 7.53 12.54 2.99
CA LEU A 48 6.33 12.88 3.76
C LEU A 48 5.48 13.98 3.10
N HIS A 49 6.13 14.96 2.44
CA HIS A 49 5.41 16.02 1.73
C HIS A 49 4.66 15.44 0.53
N SER A 50 5.26 14.50 -0.20
CA SER A 50 4.60 13.78 -1.28
C SER A 50 3.41 12.96 -0.78
N VAL A 51 3.52 12.28 0.37
CA VAL A 51 2.40 11.57 1.00
C VAL A 51 1.24 12.51 1.29
N ARG A 52 1.50 13.62 2.02
CA ARG A 52 0.48 14.60 2.36
C ARG A 52 -0.20 15.19 1.13
N ARG A 53 0.59 15.49 0.10
CA ARG A 53 0.08 16.00 -1.18
C ARG A 53 -0.76 14.95 -1.91
N SER A 54 -0.32 13.72 -1.93
CA SER A 54 -1.03 12.61 -2.56
C SER A 54 -2.41 12.38 -1.92
N LEU A 55 -2.47 12.42 -0.60
CA LEU A 55 -3.72 12.33 0.16
C LEU A 55 -4.64 13.55 -0.11
N ALA A 56 -4.09 14.76 -0.06
CA ALA A 56 -4.85 15.99 -0.31
C ALA A 56 -5.45 16.09 -1.71
N LEU A 57 -4.83 15.46 -2.71
CA LEU A 57 -5.37 15.39 -4.07
C LEU A 57 -6.57 14.45 -4.18
N ARG A 58 -6.67 13.44 -3.30
CA ARG A 58 -7.61 12.32 -3.38
C ARG A 58 -8.74 12.36 -2.36
N ALA A 59 -8.48 12.87 -1.17
CA ALA A 59 -9.44 13.01 -0.08
C ALA A 59 -10.19 14.33 -0.14
N LYS A 60 -11.46 14.34 0.28
CA LYS A 60 -12.24 15.56 0.48
C LYS A 60 -11.75 16.33 1.71
N ASP A 61 -11.55 15.60 2.82
CA ASP A 61 -10.89 16.09 4.02
C ASP A 61 -9.56 15.38 4.23
N HIS A 62 -8.50 16.11 4.43
CA HIS A 62 -7.14 15.62 4.67
C HIS A 62 -6.50 16.26 5.91
N SER A 63 -7.32 16.90 6.74
CA SER A 63 -6.88 17.57 7.98
C SER A 63 -6.42 16.55 9.05
N ASP A 64 -7.07 15.39 9.11
CA ASP A 64 -6.72 14.32 10.05
C ASP A 64 -5.97 13.19 9.33
N ALA A 65 -4.65 13.16 9.52
CA ALA A 65 -3.78 12.07 9.08
C ALA A 65 -3.24 11.25 10.27
N GLY A 66 -3.82 11.38 11.47
CA GLY A 66 -3.32 10.75 12.70
C GLY A 66 -3.24 9.23 12.65
N ASN A 67 -4.13 8.60 11.89
CA ASN A 67 -4.15 7.13 11.70
C ASN A 67 -3.28 6.66 10.53
N ILE A 68 -2.58 7.57 9.85
CA ILE A 68 -1.67 7.23 8.75
C ILE A 68 -0.24 7.18 9.29
N VAL A 69 0.36 6.03 9.11
CA VAL A 69 1.72 5.72 9.54
C VAL A 69 2.61 5.36 8.36
N ARG A 70 3.93 5.41 8.54
CA ARG A 70 4.88 4.96 7.53
C ARG A 70 5.72 3.79 8.03
N GLY A 71 5.97 2.81 7.17
CA GLY A 71 6.75 1.62 7.49
C GLY A 71 7.27 0.94 6.24
N TYR A 72 7.79 -0.27 6.40
CA TYR A 72 8.34 -1.09 5.33
C TYR A 72 7.48 -2.34 5.06
N PRO A 73 6.20 -2.19 4.65
CA PRO A 73 5.33 -3.33 4.45
C PRO A 73 5.73 -4.20 3.25
N MET A 74 6.36 -3.61 2.22
CA MET A 74 6.77 -4.35 1.03
C MET A 74 7.99 -3.73 0.32
N ARG A 75 8.67 -4.50 -0.51
CA ARG A 75 9.78 -4.11 -1.39
C ARG A 75 10.99 -3.49 -0.67
N ASN A 76 11.09 -3.60 0.65
CA ASN A 76 12.09 -2.90 1.46
C ASN A 76 12.12 -1.38 1.21
N THR A 77 10.99 -0.79 0.88
CA THR A 77 10.81 0.65 0.68
C THR A 77 9.76 1.20 1.63
N LEU A 78 9.85 2.49 1.93
CA LEU A 78 8.96 3.15 2.86
C LEU A 78 7.61 3.43 2.19
N PHE A 79 6.53 2.97 2.81
CA PHE A 79 5.14 3.22 2.40
C PHE A 79 4.36 3.91 3.51
N ALA A 80 3.36 4.68 3.13
CA ALA A 80 2.32 5.20 3.99
C ALA A 80 1.09 4.29 3.92
N ALA A 81 0.47 4.00 5.05
CA ALA A 81 -0.74 3.18 5.14
C ALA A 81 -1.55 3.57 6.38
N SER A 82 -2.81 3.14 6.45
CA SER A 82 -3.55 3.17 7.71
C SER A 82 -2.89 2.23 8.72
N ILE A 83 -2.84 2.66 9.98
CA ILE A 83 -2.39 1.83 11.10
C ILE A 83 -3.18 0.51 11.21
N LYS A 84 -4.43 0.50 10.76
CA LYS A 84 -5.31 -0.68 10.75
C LYS A 84 -4.92 -1.72 9.70
N ASP A 85 -4.17 -1.32 8.68
CA ASP A 85 -3.87 -2.18 7.52
C ASP A 85 -2.38 -2.56 7.42
N ILE A 86 -1.48 -1.71 7.87
CA ILE A 86 -0.04 -1.89 7.64
C ILE A 86 0.49 -3.20 8.25
N GLY A 87 -0.08 -3.66 9.38
CA GLY A 87 0.34 -4.88 10.06
C GLY A 87 0.09 -6.12 9.21
N TRP A 88 -1.15 -6.37 8.80
CA TRP A 88 -1.49 -7.54 8.01
C TRP A 88 -0.84 -7.51 6.61
N ILE A 89 -0.70 -6.33 5.98
CA ILE A 89 -0.01 -6.20 4.70
C ILE A 89 1.46 -6.60 4.84
N THR A 90 2.15 -6.10 5.88
CA THR A 90 3.54 -6.48 6.18
C THR A 90 3.68 -7.99 6.34
N MET A 91 2.79 -8.62 7.10
CA MET A 91 2.85 -10.05 7.38
C MET A 91 2.43 -10.93 6.19
N CYS A 92 1.52 -10.45 5.34
CA CYS A 92 1.12 -11.11 4.11
C CYS A 92 2.31 -11.23 3.13
N ILE A 93 3.03 -10.11 2.93
CA ILE A 93 4.11 -10.03 1.95
C ILE A 93 5.38 -10.71 2.45
N ARG A 94 5.58 -10.75 3.75
CA ARG A 94 6.80 -11.24 4.34
C ARG A 94 6.90 -12.77 4.31
N ASP A 95 8.00 -13.27 3.73
CA ASP A 95 8.47 -14.65 3.98
C ASP A 95 9.33 -14.63 5.26
N ARG A 96 8.87 -15.33 6.32
CA ARG A 96 9.62 -15.42 7.59
C ARG A 96 10.92 -16.19 7.36
N ARG A 97 12.03 -15.50 7.19
CA ARG A 97 13.36 -16.10 7.24
C ARG A 97 13.69 -16.46 8.70
N LYS A 98 14.06 -17.73 8.94
CA LYS A 98 14.31 -18.28 10.29
C LYS A 98 15.47 -17.57 11.06
N GLY A 99 16.36 -16.84 10.41
CA GLY A 99 17.55 -16.24 11.02
C GLY A 99 17.36 -14.92 11.77
N ASP A 100 16.17 -14.30 11.73
CA ASP A 100 15.97 -12.94 12.24
C ASP A 100 15.33 -12.86 13.64
N THR A 101 15.04 -13.96 14.31
CA THR A 101 14.22 -13.94 15.54
C THR A 101 14.94 -13.30 16.70
N GLU A 102 16.22 -13.61 16.90
CA GLU A 102 17.05 -13.04 17.97
C GLU A 102 17.31 -11.56 17.74
N LEU A 103 17.73 -11.18 16.53
CA LEU A 103 17.96 -9.78 16.20
C LEU A 103 16.68 -8.94 16.35
N ARG A 104 15.51 -9.49 16.02
CA ARG A 104 14.21 -8.82 16.25
C ARG A 104 13.95 -8.57 17.71
N ALA A 105 14.15 -9.59 18.55
CA ALA A 105 13.96 -9.45 19.99
C ALA A 105 14.84 -8.34 20.56
N GLU A 106 16.11 -8.29 20.14
CA GLU A 106 17.05 -7.24 20.58
C GLU A 106 16.65 -5.85 20.04
N VAL A 107 16.28 -5.74 18.76
CA VAL A 107 15.83 -4.48 18.17
C VAL A 107 14.56 -3.97 18.84
N ASN A 108 13.60 -4.86 19.13
CA ASN A 108 12.35 -4.46 19.78
C ASN A 108 12.56 -3.91 21.18
N LYS A 109 13.53 -4.43 21.95
CA LYS A 109 13.91 -3.89 23.26
C LYS A 109 14.45 -2.46 23.21
N LEU A 110 14.99 -2.03 22.06
CA LEU A 110 15.46 -0.65 21.88
C LEU A 110 14.31 0.35 21.71
N ILE A 111 13.09 -0.12 21.39
CA ILE A 111 11.94 0.70 20.99
C ILE A 111 10.76 0.39 21.93
N GLU A 112 10.87 0.74 23.20
CA GLU A 112 9.79 0.58 24.19
C GLU A 112 8.85 1.80 24.21
N ASN A 113 9.35 2.95 23.78
CA ASN A 113 8.61 4.22 23.74
C ASN A 113 8.90 4.94 22.42
N PRO A 114 8.05 5.88 22.00
CA PRO A 114 8.33 6.70 20.84
C PRO A 114 9.67 7.42 20.97
N LEU A 115 10.50 7.35 19.95
CA LEU A 115 11.83 7.94 19.94
C LEU A 115 12.20 8.46 18.54
N SER A 116 13.10 9.41 18.51
CA SER A 116 13.65 9.93 17.26
C SER A 116 14.60 8.92 16.61
N ARG A 117 14.82 9.10 15.32
CA ARG A 117 15.81 8.31 14.58
C ARG A 117 17.24 8.46 15.15
N ALA A 118 17.56 9.63 15.71
CA ALA A 118 18.86 9.89 16.33
C ALA A 118 19.02 9.08 17.62
N GLU A 119 18.03 9.11 18.51
CA GLU A 119 18.03 8.32 19.74
C GLU A 119 18.12 6.82 19.48
N LEU A 120 17.35 6.29 18.49
CA LEU A 120 17.47 4.89 18.11
C LEU A 120 18.87 4.57 17.60
N LYS A 121 19.51 5.47 16.85
CA LYS A 121 20.88 5.27 16.37
C LYS A 121 21.88 5.15 17.51
N GLU A 122 21.78 5.99 18.54
CA GLU A 122 22.63 5.95 19.72
C GLU A 122 22.45 4.65 20.51
N ARG A 123 21.19 4.25 20.78
CA ARG A 123 20.88 2.98 21.46
C ARG A 123 21.41 1.78 20.66
N ALA A 124 21.20 1.77 19.35
CA ALA A 124 21.65 0.68 18.48
C ALA A 124 23.18 0.60 18.41
N ALA A 125 23.88 1.74 18.37
CA ALA A 125 25.35 1.75 18.38
C ALA A 125 25.95 1.11 19.65
N THR A 126 25.24 1.22 20.79
CA THR A 126 25.66 0.62 22.05
C THR A 126 25.30 -0.86 22.14
N ALA A 127 24.06 -1.21 21.78
CA ALA A 127 23.53 -2.56 21.99
C ALA A 127 23.84 -3.52 20.84
N LEU A 128 23.98 -3.00 19.62
CA LEU A 128 24.12 -3.77 18.37
C LEU A 128 25.22 -3.16 17.48
N PRO A 129 26.48 -3.05 17.97
CA PRO A 129 27.56 -2.31 17.27
C PRO A 129 27.88 -2.87 15.88
N ASP A 130 27.70 -4.17 15.68
CA ASP A 130 28.01 -4.86 14.42
C ASP A 130 26.84 -4.84 13.42
N VAL A 131 25.66 -4.28 13.80
CA VAL A 131 24.48 -4.24 12.96
C VAL A 131 24.35 -2.85 12.33
N PRO A 132 24.38 -2.72 11.00
CA PRO A 132 24.19 -1.43 10.35
C PRO A 132 22.84 -0.79 10.75
N PHE A 133 22.88 0.49 11.09
CA PHE A 133 21.70 1.21 11.60
C PHE A 133 20.45 1.13 10.69
N TRP A 134 20.66 1.19 9.37
CA TRP A 134 19.55 1.03 8.42
C TRP A 134 18.87 -0.34 8.55
N HIS A 135 19.63 -1.37 8.92
CA HIS A 135 19.09 -2.72 9.13
C HIS A 135 18.28 -2.80 10.42
N VAL A 136 18.73 -2.12 11.50
CA VAL A 136 17.96 -2.00 12.75
C VAL A 136 16.59 -1.38 12.49
N VAL A 137 16.53 -0.23 11.80
CA VAL A 137 15.26 0.44 11.45
C VAL A 137 14.37 -0.47 10.61
N ARG A 138 14.95 -1.16 9.63
CA ARG A 138 14.21 -2.07 8.77
C ARG A 138 13.61 -3.23 9.57
N VAL A 139 14.41 -3.87 10.42
CA VAL A 139 13.97 -5.00 11.26
C VAL A 139 12.83 -4.59 12.17
N ALA A 140 12.92 -3.42 12.83
CA ALA A 140 11.86 -2.91 13.68
C ALA A 140 10.51 -2.77 12.95
N MET A 141 10.53 -2.22 11.74
CA MET A 141 9.32 -1.96 10.97
C MET A 141 8.80 -3.20 10.23
N GLU A 142 9.68 -4.00 9.65
CA GLU A 142 9.29 -5.27 9.01
C GLU A 142 8.81 -6.32 10.02
N SER A 143 9.17 -6.20 11.30
CA SER A 143 8.63 -7.07 12.35
C SER A 143 7.17 -6.73 12.72
N GLY A 144 6.67 -5.57 12.29
CA GLY A 144 5.38 -5.04 12.71
C GLY A 144 5.42 -4.43 14.12
N HIS A 145 6.62 -4.29 14.72
CA HIS A 145 6.78 -3.75 16.08
C HIS A 145 6.77 -2.23 16.13
N ALA A 146 7.24 -1.56 15.08
CA ALA A 146 7.32 -0.10 15.06
C ALA A 146 6.94 0.49 13.70
N VAL A 147 6.50 1.74 13.74
CA VAL A 147 6.18 2.57 12.57
C VAL A 147 6.70 3.99 12.77
N TYR A 148 6.84 4.74 11.70
CA TYR A 148 6.95 6.20 11.80
C TYR A 148 5.55 6.79 11.97
N SER A 149 5.33 7.55 13.04
CA SER A 149 4.04 8.18 13.33
C SER A 149 4.18 9.63 13.76
N GLY A 150 3.05 10.35 13.75
CA GLY A 150 2.96 11.74 14.17
C GLY A 150 3.61 12.73 13.19
N ALA A 151 3.52 14.02 13.53
CA ALA A 151 4.08 15.11 12.74
C ALA A 151 5.63 15.03 12.68
N ASP A 152 6.25 14.67 13.80
CA ASP A 152 7.70 14.59 13.96
C ASP A 152 8.29 13.26 13.45
N GLN A 153 7.44 12.36 12.95
CA GLN A 153 7.85 11.06 12.41
C GLN A 153 8.72 10.27 13.39
N LEU A 154 8.27 10.19 14.64
CA LEU A 154 8.92 9.36 15.65
C LEU A 154 8.76 7.87 15.29
N ILE A 155 9.78 7.09 15.61
CA ILE A 155 9.72 5.64 15.57
C ILE A 155 8.92 5.21 16.82
N THR A 156 7.71 4.75 16.60
CA THR A 156 6.72 4.49 17.65
C THR A 156 6.44 2.99 17.72
N PRO A 157 6.58 2.38 18.90
CA PRO A 157 6.17 0.99 19.08
C PRO A 157 4.65 0.88 18.92
N VAL A 158 4.20 -0.19 18.27
CA VAL A 158 2.78 -0.43 17.98
C VAL A 158 2.46 -1.89 18.13
N ASP A 159 1.22 -2.15 18.53
CA ASP A 159 0.59 -3.46 18.44
C ASP A 159 -0.38 -3.43 17.24
N LEU A 160 0.08 -4.00 16.14
CA LEU A 160 -0.64 -3.92 14.87
C LEU A 160 -1.45 -5.18 14.65
N PRO A 161 -2.73 -5.08 14.20
CA PRO A 161 -3.48 -6.24 13.78
C PRO A 161 -2.73 -6.93 12.64
N GLY A 162 -2.36 -8.18 12.91
CA GLY A 162 -1.58 -9.00 11.99
C GLY A 162 -2.45 -9.80 11.03
N LEU A 163 -1.79 -10.71 10.35
CA LEU A 163 -2.45 -11.61 9.40
C LEU A 163 -3.40 -12.59 10.09
N GLU A 164 -3.03 -13.05 11.30
CA GLU A 164 -3.85 -13.99 12.07
C GLU A 164 -5.18 -13.34 12.49
N GLU A 165 -5.12 -12.15 13.09
CA GLU A 165 -6.30 -11.43 13.59
C GLU A 165 -7.21 -10.96 12.45
N THR A 166 -6.64 -10.65 11.28
CA THR A 166 -7.39 -10.05 10.17
C THR A 166 -7.89 -11.10 9.17
N PHE A 167 -7.12 -12.16 8.92
CA PHE A 167 -7.39 -13.15 7.87
C PHE A 167 -7.23 -14.60 8.34
N ASN A 168 -7.22 -14.88 9.65
CA ASN A 168 -6.99 -16.21 10.21
C ASN A 168 -5.73 -16.88 9.62
N GLY A 169 -4.67 -16.11 9.41
CA GLY A 169 -3.42 -16.59 8.81
C GLY A 169 -3.47 -16.85 7.29
N ASP A 170 -4.62 -16.66 6.64
CA ASP A 170 -4.78 -16.94 5.20
C ASP A 170 -4.13 -15.86 4.32
N LYS A 171 -2.93 -16.17 3.82
CA LYS A 171 -2.19 -15.29 2.91
C LYS A 171 -2.85 -15.14 1.53
N VAL A 172 -3.62 -16.11 1.08
CA VAL A 172 -4.32 -16.02 -0.20
C VAL A 172 -5.47 -15.05 -0.10
N ALA A 173 -6.27 -15.13 0.97
CA ALA A 173 -7.34 -14.18 1.25
C ALA A 173 -6.80 -12.74 1.44
N ALA A 174 -5.74 -12.56 2.21
CA ALA A 174 -5.08 -11.27 2.37
C ALA A 174 -4.52 -10.71 1.04
N THR A 175 -3.95 -11.59 0.21
CA THR A 175 -3.47 -11.20 -1.13
C THR A 175 -4.65 -10.79 -2.03
N ALA A 176 -5.77 -11.50 -1.99
CA ALA A 176 -6.98 -11.18 -2.76
C ALA A 176 -7.55 -9.80 -2.35
N GLU A 177 -7.58 -9.50 -1.05
CA GLU A 177 -7.98 -8.18 -0.55
C GLU A 177 -7.05 -7.07 -1.06
N LEU A 178 -5.73 -7.26 -0.95
CA LEU A 178 -4.76 -6.28 -1.45
C LEU A 178 -4.86 -6.09 -2.97
N MET A 179 -5.08 -7.17 -3.72
CA MET A 179 -5.32 -7.12 -5.17
C MET A 179 -6.61 -6.39 -5.52
N THR A 180 -7.69 -6.64 -4.78
CA THR A 180 -8.97 -5.95 -4.96
C THR A 180 -8.81 -4.45 -4.77
N ARG A 181 -8.15 -4.01 -3.69
CA ARG A 181 -7.84 -2.59 -3.45
C ARG A 181 -6.98 -2.00 -4.58
N TYR A 182 -5.96 -2.75 -5.02
CA TYR A 182 -5.11 -2.31 -6.13
C TYR A 182 -5.94 -2.09 -7.41
N PHE A 183 -6.79 -3.02 -7.83
CA PHE A 183 -7.57 -2.85 -9.04
C PHE A 183 -8.68 -1.80 -8.92
N ARG A 184 -9.21 -1.55 -7.73
CA ARG A 184 -10.14 -0.43 -7.47
C ARG A 184 -9.46 0.94 -7.57
N THR A 185 -8.19 1.02 -7.24
CA THR A 185 -7.43 2.29 -7.19
C THR A 185 -6.46 2.48 -8.36
N HIS A 186 -6.04 1.42 -9.03
CA HIS A 186 -5.07 1.46 -10.12
C HIS A 186 -5.65 0.96 -11.46
N GLY A 187 -6.84 0.36 -11.45
CA GLY A 187 -7.44 -0.15 -12.69
C GLY A 187 -7.75 0.93 -13.73
N PRO A 188 -7.70 0.60 -15.02
CA PRO A 188 -7.36 -0.69 -15.63
C PRO A 188 -5.87 -1.04 -15.49
N ALA A 189 -5.61 -2.21 -14.93
CA ALA A 189 -4.26 -2.73 -14.71
C ALA A 189 -4.27 -4.26 -14.87
N THR A 190 -3.10 -4.84 -15.13
CA THR A 190 -2.94 -6.29 -15.31
C THR A 190 -2.49 -6.98 -14.02
N LEU A 191 -2.60 -8.31 -13.96
CA LEU A 191 -1.98 -9.09 -12.89
C LEU A 191 -0.46 -8.92 -12.87
N HIS A 192 0.14 -8.60 -14.02
CA HIS A 192 1.57 -8.32 -14.14
C HIS A 192 1.94 -7.00 -13.45
N ASP A 193 1.13 -5.94 -13.65
CA ASP A 193 1.31 -4.65 -12.95
C ASP A 193 1.23 -4.87 -11.43
N PHE A 194 0.23 -5.61 -10.95
CA PHE A 194 0.13 -5.94 -9.53
C PHE A 194 1.34 -6.73 -9.02
N ALA A 195 1.75 -7.76 -9.74
CA ALA A 195 2.92 -8.58 -9.36
C ALA A 195 4.20 -7.74 -9.29
N TRP A 196 4.38 -6.82 -10.22
CA TRP A 196 5.49 -5.89 -10.22
C TRP A 196 5.41 -4.90 -9.04
N TRP A 197 4.22 -4.35 -8.77
CA TRP A 197 3.96 -3.41 -7.69
C TRP A 197 4.15 -4.06 -6.31
N ALA A 198 3.54 -5.22 -6.06
CA ALA A 198 3.57 -5.89 -4.75
C ALA A 198 4.83 -6.74 -4.52
N LYS A 199 5.50 -7.20 -5.59
CA LYS A 199 6.61 -8.18 -5.55
C LYS A 199 6.24 -9.48 -4.84
N LEU A 200 4.97 -9.87 -4.92
CA LEU A 200 4.48 -11.14 -4.41
C LEU A 200 4.76 -12.30 -5.38
N PRO A 201 5.00 -13.51 -4.86
CA PRO A 201 5.23 -14.67 -5.71
C PRO A 201 3.94 -15.14 -6.39
N GLN A 202 4.06 -15.67 -7.61
CA GLN A 202 2.94 -16.14 -8.41
C GLN A 202 2.08 -17.21 -7.71
N ARG A 203 2.67 -18.00 -6.80
CA ARG A 203 1.95 -19.00 -5.99
C ARG A 203 0.88 -18.39 -5.05
N LEU A 204 0.99 -17.09 -4.73
CA LEU A 204 -0.03 -16.33 -3.98
C LEU A 204 -0.96 -15.56 -4.92
N ILE A 205 -0.41 -14.97 -5.98
CA ILE A 205 -1.18 -14.11 -6.89
C ILE A 205 -2.22 -14.91 -7.68
N ARG A 206 -1.87 -16.10 -8.20
CA ARG A 206 -2.79 -16.90 -9.03
C ARG A 206 -4.05 -17.32 -8.27
N PRO A 207 -3.96 -17.97 -7.08
CA PRO A 207 -5.16 -18.33 -6.34
C PRO A 207 -5.91 -17.10 -5.80
N ALA A 208 -5.21 -16.02 -5.45
CA ALA A 208 -5.85 -14.79 -5.01
C ALA A 208 -6.67 -14.12 -6.13
N ALA A 209 -6.23 -14.22 -7.39
CA ALA A 209 -6.95 -13.67 -8.53
C ALA A 209 -8.32 -14.34 -8.79
N GLU A 210 -8.52 -15.56 -8.29
CA GLU A 210 -9.81 -16.27 -8.37
C GLU A 210 -10.80 -15.77 -7.27
N ASN A 211 -10.29 -15.08 -6.26
CA ASN A 211 -11.03 -14.60 -5.09
C ASN A 211 -11.15 -13.07 -5.04
N LEU A 212 -11.00 -12.37 -6.17
CA LEU A 212 -11.22 -10.93 -6.25
C LEU A 212 -12.68 -10.57 -5.96
N ALA A 213 -12.90 -9.37 -5.44
CA ALA A 213 -14.26 -8.87 -5.21
C ALA A 213 -15.08 -8.85 -6.51
N PRO A 214 -16.42 -9.08 -6.42
CA PRO A 214 -17.28 -9.24 -7.60
C PRO A 214 -17.39 -7.98 -8.47
N ASP A 215 -17.05 -6.82 -7.94
CA ASP A 215 -17.01 -5.55 -8.66
C ASP A 215 -15.77 -5.40 -9.57
N ILE A 216 -14.78 -6.28 -9.45
CA ILE A 216 -13.60 -6.26 -10.31
C ILE A 216 -13.91 -7.02 -11.59
N MET A 217 -13.93 -6.29 -12.69
CA MET A 217 -14.22 -6.81 -14.02
C MET A 217 -12.92 -7.06 -14.81
N ARG A 218 -12.92 -8.11 -15.61
CA ARG A 218 -11.89 -8.33 -16.65
C ARG A 218 -12.36 -7.68 -17.95
N CYS A 219 -11.54 -6.84 -18.54
CA CYS A 219 -11.85 -6.13 -19.78
C CYS A 219 -10.90 -6.57 -20.90
N GLY A 220 -11.51 -6.92 -22.05
CA GLY A 220 -10.80 -7.36 -23.24
C GLY A 220 -10.26 -8.80 -23.15
N GLU A 221 -10.33 -9.54 -24.24
CA GLU A 221 -9.82 -10.91 -24.32
C GLU A 221 -8.28 -10.94 -24.32
N VAL A 222 -7.66 -9.93 -24.94
CA VAL A 222 -6.20 -9.86 -25.15
C VAL A 222 -5.51 -9.05 -24.06
N SER A 223 -6.07 -7.91 -23.62
CA SER A 223 -5.41 -7.00 -22.67
C SER A 223 -5.39 -7.52 -21.24
N GLN A 224 -6.34 -8.38 -20.90
CA GLN A 224 -6.52 -8.94 -19.53
C GLN A 224 -6.53 -7.85 -18.42
N ASP A 225 -6.96 -6.64 -18.75
CA ASP A 225 -7.08 -5.55 -17.79
C ASP A 225 -8.17 -5.85 -16.75
N LEU A 226 -7.89 -5.53 -15.51
CA LEU A 226 -8.80 -5.61 -14.37
C LEU A 226 -9.11 -4.19 -13.89
N VAL A 227 -10.39 -3.92 -13.66
CA VAL A 227 -10.89 -2.60 -13.25
C VAL A 227 -12.18 -2.76 -12.45
N SER A 228 -12.45 -1.85 -11.52
CA SER A 228 -13.76 -1.80 -10.85
C SER A 228 -14.85 -1.32 -11.80
N ALA A 229 -16.02 -1.95 -11.75
CA ALA A 229 -17.20 -1.56 -12.55
C ALA A 229 -17.59 -0.10 -12.32
N GLU A 230 -17.54 0.37 -11.06
CA GLU A 230 -17.80 1.77 -10.69
C GLU A 230 -16.93 2.75 -11.50
N ILE A 231 -15.66 2.42 -11.73
CA ILE A 231 -14.74 3.31 -12.45
C ILE A 231 -15.09 3.43 -13.92
N VAL A 232 -15.56 2.37 -14.54
CA VAL A 232 -16.01 2.39 -15.93
C VAL A 232 -17.20 3.32 -16.08
N GLU A 233 -18.20 3.21 -15.20
CA GLU A 233 -19.39 4.07 -15.17
C GLU A 233 -19.05 5.54 -14.90
N MET A 234 -18.17 5.80 -13.92
CA MET A 234 -17.74 7.16 -13.57
C MET A 234 -16.97 7.87 -14.68
N ALA A 235 -16.18 7.16 -15.45
CA ALA A 235 -15.34 7.77 -16.49
C ALA A 235 -16.15 8.23 -17.71
N GLU A 236 -17.31 7.62 -17.97
CA GLU A 236 -18.23 8.08 -19.02
C GLU A 236 -18.85 9.43 -18.69
N ALA A 237 -19.06 9.72 -17.40
CA ALA A 237 -19.73 10.92 -16.93
C ALA A 237 -18.87 12.20 -16.95
N ARG A 238 -17.53 12.13 -17.06
CA ARG A 238 -16.63 13.29 -16.88
C ARG A 238 -15.58 13.47 -17.97
N LYS A 239 -15.67 14.60 -18.68
CA LYS A 239 -14.74 15.02 -19.74
C LYS A 239 -13.85 16.23 -19.36
N LYS A 240 -13.73 16.62 -18.08
CA LYS A 240 -12.97 17.82 -17.72
C LYS A 240 -11.46 17.56 -17.75
N GLN A 241 -10.74 18.35 -18.54
CA GLN A 241 -9.27 18.39 -18.50
C GLN A 241 -8.82 19.30 -17.37
N SER A 242 -7.88 18.82 -16.56
CA SER A 242 -7.21 19.58 -15.50
C SER A 242 -5.72 19.31 -15.53
N VAL A 243 -4.93 20.31 -15.16
CA VAL A 243 -3.50 20.12 -14.89
C VAL A 243 -3.33 19.71 -13.44
N LEU A 244 -2.66 18.60 -13.21
CA LEU A 244 -2.37 18.07 -11.87
C LEU A 244 -0.87 18.11 -11.63
N LEU A 245 -0.46 18.73 -10.54
CA LEU A 245 0.92 18.68 -10.07
C LEU A 245 1.05 17.56 -9.04
N LEU A 246 1.63 16.44 -9.44
CA LEU A 246 1.86 15.28 -8.58
C LEU A 246 3.18 15.41 -7.82
N GLY A 247 3.27 14.75 -6.66
CA GLY A 247 4.54 14.57 -5.94
C GLY A 247 5.47 13.61 -6.72
N ALA A 248 6.77 13.68 -6.42
CA ALA A 248 7.79 12.85 -7.08
C ALA A 248 7.56 11.34 -6.89
N PHE A 249 6.91 10.94 -5.80
CA PHE A 249 6.60 9.57 -5.44
C PHE A 249 5.09 9.30 -5.42
N ASP A 250 4.34 9.88 -6.37
CA ASP A 250 2.90 9.63 -6.44
C ASP A 250 2.59 8.24 -7.03
N GLU A 251 1.55 7.58 -6.51
CA GLU A 251 1.12 6.24 -6.97
C GLU A 251 0.75 6.20 -8.44
N TYR A 252 0.27 7.30 -9.02
CA TYR A 252 -0.02 7.37 -10.45
C TYR A 252 1.23 7.17 -11.32
N ILE A 253 2.41 7.56 -10.79
CA ILE A 253 3.68 7.40 -11.49
C ILE A 253 4.31 6.03 -11.21
N LEU A 254 4.19 5.53 -9.98
CA LEU A 254 4.93 4.37 -9.49
C LEU A 254 4.07 3.10 -9.31
N GLY A 255 2.78 3.19 -9.58
CA GLY A 255 1.83 2.08 -9.39
C GLY A 255 1.78 1.06 -10.53
N TYR A 256 2.47 1.30 -11.64
CA TYR A 256 2.41 0.48 -12.86
C TYR A 256 3.82 0.11 -13.37
N GLN A 257 3.85 -0.90 -14.24
CA GLN A 257 5.05 -1.27 -15.00
C GLN A 257 5.01 -0.66 -16.41
#